data_2a88bdfa2aebf5a46a5c898642c1f577
#
_entry.id   2a88bdfa2aebf5a46a5c898642c1f577
#
_cell.length_a   1.000
_cell.length_b   1.000
_cell.length_c   1.000
_cell.angle_alpha   90.00
_cell.angle_beta   90.00
_cell.angle_gamma   90.00
#
_symmetry.space_group_name_H-M   'P 1'
#
loop_
_entity.id
_entity.type
_entity.pdbx_description
1 polymer ?
#
loop_
_entity_poly.entity_id
_entity_poly.type
_entity_poly.pdbx_seq_one_letter_code
_entity_poly.pdbx_strand_id
1 'polypeptide(L)'
;MYILAPSILSADFSKLGEDVKTVSDAGAQYIHLDVMDGAFVPSISFGMPVISSLRKTTDRVFDVHMMVEEPGRYVNDVRKAGADIICVHQEACLHLDRTINQIKETGARAAVALNPATPVETLS
;
A
#
# COMPACT_ATOMS: atom_id res chain seq x y z
N MET A 1 -1.28 -17.11 -14.48
CA MET A 1 -2.25 -16.93 -13.38
C MET A 1 -2.39 -15.44 -13.07
N TYR A 2 -3.60 -14.98 -12.92
CA TYR A 2 -3.85 -13.58 -12.56
C TYR A 2 -4.21 -13.49 -11.09
N ILE A 3 -3.71 -12.42 -10.43
CA ILE A 3 -4.07 -12.10 -9.06
C ILE A 3 -4.98 -10.88 -9.09
N LEU A 4 -6.15 -10.98 -8.46
CA LEU A 4 -7.08 -9.86 -8.35
C LEU A 4 -6.75 -9.08 -7.08
N ALA A 5 -6.54 -7.77 -7.24
CA ALA A 5 -6.20 -6.85 -6.17
C ALA A 5 -7.11 -5.60 -6.24
N PRO A 6 -8.39 -5.74 -5.85
CA PRO A 6 -9.28 -4.58 -5.88
C PRO A 6 -8.83 -3.50 -4.91
N SER A 7 -8.95 -2.24 -5.33
CA SER A 7 -8.60 -1.09 -4.51
C SER A 7 -9.78 -0.67 -3.64
N ILE A 8 -9.52 -0.43 -2.36
CA ILE A 8 -10.56 0.04 -1.44
C ILE A 8 -10.91 1.51 -1.64
N LEU A 9 -10.18 2.26 -2.47
CA LEU A 9 -10.58 3.61 -2.86
C LEU A 9 -11.95 3.63 -3.56
N SER A 10 -12.31 2.52 -4.20
CA SER A 10 -13.60 2.38 -4.87
C SER A 10 -14.72 1.93 -3.93
N ALA A 11 -14.40 1.62 -2.68
CA ALA A 11 -15.36 1.13 -1.70
C ALA A 11 -16.11 2.29 -1.02
N ASP A 12 -17.23 1.95 -0.37
CA ASP A 12 -17.92 2.88 0.51
C ASP A 12 -17.15 2.94 1.85
N PHE A 13 -16.52 4.08 2.14
CA PHE A 13 -15.68 4.23 3.33
C PHE A 13 -16.46 4.08 4.63
N SER A 14 -17.78 4.27 4.61
CA SER A 14 -18.62 4.01 5.78
C SER A 14 -18.83 2.52 6.06
N LYS A 15 -18.47 1.65 5.10
CA LYS A 15 -18.66 0.20 5.17
C LYS A 15 -17.42 -0.56 4.72
N LEU A 16 -16.23 -0.03 5.00
CA LEU A 16 -14.97 -0.62 4.48
C LEU A 16 -14.80 -2.08 4.88
N GLY A 17 -15.05 -2.41 6.15
CA GLY A 17 -14.89 -3.79 6.62
C GLY A 17 -15.81 -4.77 5.91
N GLU A 18 -17.07 -4.39 5.69
CA GLU A 18 -18.03 -5.20 4.95
C GLU A 18 -17.62 -5.36 3.49
N ASP A 19 -17.19 -4.28 2.86
CA ASP A 19 -16.77 -4.30 1.46
C ASP A 19 -15.52 -5.14 1.25
N VAL A 20 -14.54 -5.04 2.15
CA VAL A 20 -13.33 -5.88 2.11
C VAL A 20 -13.69 -7.35 2.24
N LYS A 21 -14.57 -7.68 3.17
CA LYS A 21 -15.03 -9.06 3.35
C LYS A 21 -15.76 -9.56 2.11
N THR A 22 -16.63 -8.73 1.52
CA THR A 22 -17.39 -9.08 0.32
C THR A 22 -16.47 -9.44 -0.85
N VAL A 23 -15.45 -8.61 -1.14
CA VAL A 23 -14.53 -8.90 -2.24
C VAL A 23 -13.60 -10.08 -1.91
N SER A 24 -13.25 -10.28 -0.64
CA SER A 24 -12.46 -11.43 -0.21
C SER A 24 -13.24 -12.72 -0.41
N ASP A 25 -14.50 -12.75 -0.02
CA ASP A 25 -15.39 -13.91 -0.19
C ASP A 25 -15.68 -14.18 -1.67
N ALA A 26 -15.66 -13.14 -2.51
CA ALA A 26 -15.84 -13.27 -3.94
C ALA A 26 -14.59 -13.80 -4.67
N GLY A 27 -13.47 -14.00 -3.98
CA GLY A 27 -12.28 -14.62 -4.56
C GLY A 27 -11.09 -13.69 -4.78
N ALA A 28 -11.14 -12.43 -4.33
CA ALA A 28 -9.98 -11.54 -4.41
C ALA A 28 -8.84 -12.12 -3.56
N GLN A 29 -7.62 -12.21 -4.14
CA GLN A 29 -6.46 -12.73 -3.43
C GLN A 29 -5.72 -11.65 -2.65
N TYR A 30 -5.69 -10.43 -3.18
CA TYR A 30 -5.04 -9.28 -2.59
C TYR A 30 -6.06 -8.17 -2.38
N ILE A 31 -5.83 -7.36 -1.37
CA ILE A 31 -6.56 -6.10 -1.16
C ILE A 31 -5.56 -4.98 -1.35
N HIS A 32 -5.85 -4.07 -2.27
CA HIS A 32 -4.98 -2.94 -2.59
C HIS A 32 -5.43 -1.71 -1.80
N LEU A 33 -4.51 -1.14 -1.03
CA LEU A 33 -4.77 0.01 -0.18
C LEU A 33 -3.89 1.18 -0.61
N ASP A 34 -4.51 2.24 -1.13
CA ASP A 34 -3.81 3.43 -1.60
C ASP A 34 -3.74 4.46 -0.47
N VAL A 35 -2.56 4.68 0.09
CA VAL A 35 -2.33 5.68 1.13
C VAL A 35 -1.80 6.95 0.47
N MET A 36 -2.56 8.03 0.60
CA MET A 36 -2.29 9.33 -0.01
C MET A 36 -2.18 10.38 1.09
N ASP A 37 -1.14 11.24 1.03
CA ASP A 37 -0.85 12.22 2.08
C ASP A 37 -1.25 13.65 1.75
N GLY A 38 -1.74 13.91 0.53
CA GLY A 38 -2.09 15.25 0.09
C GLY A 38 -0.89 16.11 -0.30
N ALA A 39 0.33 15.59 -0.18
CA ALA A 39 1.57 16.28 -0.55
C ALA A 39 2.18 15.68 -1.80
N PHE A 40 2.47 14.38 -1.80
CA PHE A 40 2.98 13.67 -2.97
C PHE A 40 1.92 13.60 -4.08
N VAL A 41 0.65 13.45 -3.69
CA VAL A 41 -0.52 13.50 -4.59
C VAL A 41 -1.55 14.48 -4.03
N PRO A 42 -2.39 15.09 -4.88
CA PRO A 42 -3.33 16.14 -4.44
C PRO A 42 -4.61 15.58 -3.80
N SER A 43 -4.49 14.55 -2.99
CA SER A 43 -5.62 13.93 -2.29
C SER A 43 -5.13 13.29 -1.00
N ILE A 44 -6.04 13.18 -0.03
CA ILE A 44 -5.79 12.47 1.23
C ILE A 44 -6.76 11.30 1.29
N SER A 45 -6.27 10.09 1.55
CA SER A 45 -7.14 8.93 1.64
C SER A 45 -7.37 8.49 3.10
N PHE A 46 -6.46 7.70 3.65
CA PHE A 46 -6.57 7.15 5.01
C PHE A 46 -5.16 6.74 5.48
N GLY A 47 -5.07 6.31 6.72
CA GLY A 47 -3.80 5.94 7.32
C GLY A 47 -3.87 4.62 8.08
N MET A 48 -2.91 4.45 8.98
CA MET A 48 -2.69 3.20 9.72
C MET A 48 -3.88 2.75 10.56
N PRO A 49 -4.64 3.62 11.23
CA PRO A 49 -5.81 3.16 11.99
C PRO A 49 -6.85 2.42 11.13
N VAL A 50 -7.07 2.89 9.90
CA VAL A 50 -7.98 2.23 8.96
C VAL A 50 -7.42 0.88 8.54
N ILE A 51 -6.13 0.81 8.20
CA ILE A 51 -5.47 -0.44 7.80
C ILE A 51 -5.55 -1.47 8.94
N SER A 52 -5.23 -1.06 10.17
CA SER A 52 -5.31 -1.93 11.35
C SER A 52 -6.71 -2.49 11.57
N SER A 53 -7.72 -1.65 11.40
CA SER A 53 -9.11 -2.09 11.54
C SER A 53 -9.51 -3.08 10.46
N LEU A 54 -9.11 -2.81 9.22
CA LEU A 54 -9.41 -3.69 8.09
C LEU A 54 -8.67 -5.02 8.17
N ARG A 55 -7.46 -5.04 8.76
CA ARG A 55 -6.67 -6.28 8.89
C ARG A 55 -7.44 -7.38 9.61
N LYS A 56 -8.32 -7.01 10.52
CA LYS A 56 -9.11 -7.96 11.31
C LYS A 56 -10.26 -8.60 10.51
N THR A 57 -10.59 -8.06 9.35
CA THR A 57 -11.75 -8.50 8.55
C THR A 57 -11.42 -9.58 7.53
N THR A 58 -10.15 -9.81 7.23
CA THR A 58 -9.75 -10.75 6.18
C THR A 58 -8.31 -11.23 6.39
N ASP A 59 -8.01 -12.43 5.87
CA ASP A 59 -6.65 -13.00 5.83
C ASP A 59 -5.95 -12.70 4.51
N ARG A 60 -6.59 -12.00 3.58
CA ARG A 60 -6.01 -11.71 2.27
C ARG A 60 -4.78 -10.84 2.40
N VAL A 61 -3.91 -10.92 1.40
CA VAL A 61 -2.69 -10.12 1.34
C VAL A 61 -3.06 -8.65 1.19
N PHE A 62 -2.51 -7.81 2.05
CA PHE A 62 -2.65 -6.36 1.93
C PHE A 62 -1.47 -5.80 1.16
N ASP A 63 -1.76 -5.29 -0.03
CA ASP A 63 -0.82 -4.61 -0.91
C ASP A 63 -1.00 -3.11 -0.72
N VAL A 64 -0.12 -2.49 0.08
CA VAL A 64 -0.23 -1.09 0.46
C VAL A 64 0.65 -0.23 -0.43
N HIS A 65 0.01 0.64 -1.20
CA HIS A 65 0.67 1.57 -2.11
C HIS A 65 0.81 2.93 -1.42
N MET A 66 2.04 3.31 -1.13
CA MET A 66 2.36 4.53 -0.37
C MET A 66 2.61 5.70 -1.32
N MET A 67 1.57 6.48 -1.56
CA MET A 67 1.67 7.74 -2.32
C MET A 67 1.88 8.89 -1.35
N VAL A 68 3.03 8.87 -0.69
CA VAL A 68 3.40 9.83 0.36
C VAL A 68 4.85 10.25 0.17
N GLU A 69 5.18 11.46 0.62
CA GLU A 69 6.57 11.93 0.64
C GLU A 69 7.35 11.18 1.72
N GLU A 70 8.60 10.81 1.39
CA GLU A 70 9.49 10.10 2.30
C GLU A 70 8.79 8.94 3.02
N PRO A 71 8.37 7.89 2.29
CA PRO A 71 7.58 6.80 2.87
C PRO A 71 8.34 6.02 3.95
N GLY A 72 9.68 6.11 3.98
CA GLY A 72 10.49 5.47 5.03
C GLY A 72 10.05 5.83 6.44
N ARG A 73 9.48 7.03 6.62
CA ARG A 73 8.95 7.47 7.92
C ARG A 73 7.83 6.57 8.44
N TYR A 74 7.12 5.89 7.54
CA TYR A 74 5.90 5.17 7.86
C TYR A 74 6.01 3.65 7.71
N VAL A 75 7.13 3.16 7.18
CA VAL A 75 7.29 1.73 6.84
C VAL A 75 6.98 0.82 8.03
N ASN A 76 7.56 1.11 9.18
CA ASN A 76 7.34 0.27 10.37
C ASN A 76 5.88 0.30 10.83
N ASP A 77 5.26 1.48 10.82
CA ASP A 77 3.88 1.64 11.26
C ASP A 77 2.90 0.97 10.30
N VAL A 78 3.14 1.10 9.00
CA VAL A 78 2.31 0.46 7.97
C VAL A 78 2.42 -1.06 8.08
N ARG A 79 3.63 -1.59 8.31
CA ARG A 79 3.82 -3.03 8.50
C ARG A 79 3.08 -3.53 9.73
N LYS A 80 3.18 -2.81 10.84
CA LYS A 80 2.45 -3.16 12.08
C LYS A 80 0.94 -3.13 11.88
N ALA A 81 0.45 -2.22 11.06
CA ALA A 81 -0.98 -2.11 10.76
C ALA A 81 -1.49 -3.30 9.97
N GLY A 82 -0.64 -4.03 9.26
CA GLY A 82 -1.02 -5.27 8.59
C GLY A 82 -0.58 -5.40 7.14
N ALA A 83 0.28 -4.52 6.64
CA ALA A 83 0.75 -4.60 5.26
C ALA A 83 1.62 -5.84 5.03
N ASP A 84 1.33 -6.59 3.97
CA ASP A 84 2.14 -7.74 3.53
C ASP A 84 3.08 -7.32 2.40
N ILE A 85 2.67 -6.38 1.58
CA ILE A 85 3.47 -5.77 0.52
C ILE A 85 3.42 -4.27 0.73
N ILE A 86 4.57 -3.61 0.67
CA ILE A 86 4.67 -2.15 0.76
C ILE A 86 5.29 -1.65 -0.53
N CYS A 87 4.52 -0.88 -1.30
CA CYS A 87 4.94 -0.27 -2.56
C CYS A 87 5.23 1.20 -2.33
N VAL A 88 6.41 1.66 -2.73
CA VAL A 88 6.81 3.06 -2.63
C VAL A 88 7.13 3.60 -4.01
N HIS A 89 7.02 4.93 -4.18
CA HIS A 89 7.39 5.59 -5.42
C HIS A 89 8.87 5.96 -5.42
N GLN A 90 9.54 5.71 -6.54
CA GLN A 90 10.91 6.14 -6.78
C GLN A 90 11.07 7.63 -6.50
N GLU A 91 10.11 8.44 -6.98
CA GLU A 91 10.15 9.90 -6.90
C GLU A 91 9.99 10.43 -5.48
N ALA A 92 9.42 9.63 -4.57
CA ALA A 92 9.16 10.04 -3.19
C ALA A 92 10.31 9.71 -2.23
N CYS A 93 11.30 8.94 -2.68
CA CYS A 93 12.39 8.47 -1.85
C CYS A 93 13.69 9.19 -2.19
N LEU A 94 14.33 9.82 -1.21
CA LEU A 94 15.68 10.38 -1.38
C LEU A 94 16.69 9.25 -1.63
N HIS A 95 16.54 8.13 -0.92
CA HIS A 95 17.40 6.96 -1.04
C HIS A 95 16.54 5.72 -1.18
N LEU A 96 16.18 5.37 -2.43
CA LEU A 96 15.25 4.28 -2.70
C LEU A 96 15.73 2.94 -2.16
N ASP A 97 16.99 2.59 -2.40
CA ASP A 97 17.54 1.31 -1.95
C ASP A 97 17.52 1.17 -0.42
N ARG A 98 17.76 2.26 0.31
CA ARG A 98 17.62 2.26 1.78
C ARG A 98 16.19 1.96 2.19
N THR A 99 15.22 2.60 1.54
CA THR A 99 13.80 2.39 1.84
C THR A 99 13.37 0.96 1.52
N ILE A 100 13.81 0.41 0.40
CA ILE A 100 13.53 -0.97 0.03
C ILE A 100 14.09 -1.94 1.08
N ASN A 101 15.33 -1.73 1.52
CA ASN A 101 15.94 -2.58 2.55
C ASN A 101 15.20 -2.47 3.87
N GLN A 102 14.77 -1.27 4.24
CA GLN A 102 13.95 -1.05 5.43
C GLN A 102 12.64 -1.85 5.38
N ILE A 103 11.97 -1.85 4.23
CA ILE A 103 10.75 -2.64 4.04
C ILE A 103 11.04 -4.13 4.21
N LYS A 104 12.08 -4.63 3.57
CA LYS A 104 12.46 -6.05 3.65
C LYS A 104 12.81 -6.47 5.08
N GLU A 105 13.46 -5.61 5.84
CA GLU A 105 13.81 -5.89 7.24
C GLU A 105 12.57 -6.08 8.12
N THR A 106 11.43 -5.51 7.75
CA THR A 106 10.17 -5.73 8.49
C THR A 106 9.53 -7.07 8.20
N GLY A 107 10.02 -7.81 7.21
CA GLY A 107 9.42 -9.06 6.75
C GLY A 107 8.39 -8.86 5.63
N ALA A 108 8.05 -7.64 5.27
CA ALA A 108 7.15 -7.36 4.14
C ALA A 108 7.89 -7.49 2.81
N ARG A 109 7.14 -7.75 1.75
CA ARG A 109 7.67 -7.67 0.39
C ARG A 109 7.71 -6.21 -0.06
N ALA A 110 8.77 -5.84 -0.76
CA ALA A 110 8.94 -4.48 -1.28
C ALA A 110 8.54 -4.42 -2.75
N ALA A 111 7.89 -3.33 -3.12
CA ALA A 111 7.56 -3.03 -4.52
C ALA A 111 7.86 -1.56 -4.80
N VAL A 112 8.11 -1.22 -6.05
CA VAL A 112 8.41 0.15 -6.47
C VAL A 112 7.47 0.54 -7.61
N ALA A 113 6.90 1.74 -7.50
CA ALA A 113 6.08 2.35 -8.54
C ALA A 113 6.82 3.55 -9.11
N LEU A 114 6.52 3.85 -10.37
CA LEU A 114 7.06 5.00 -11.08
C LEU A 114 5.92 5.87 -11.57
N ASN A 115 6.08 7.19 -11.47
CA ASN A 115 5.17 8.10 -12.14
C ASN A 115 5.35 7.97 -13.67
N PRO A 116 4.32 8.28 -14.47
CA PRO A 116 4.39 8.06 -15.91
C PRO A 116 5.57 8.72 -16.61
N ALA A 117 6.07 9.84 -16.08
CA ALA A 117 7.19 10.57 -16.66
C ALA A 117 8.55 10.03 -16.27
N THR A 118 8.65 9.08 -15.33
CA THR A 118 9.92 8.54 -14.85
C THR A 118 10.30 7.29 -15.64
N PRO A 119 11.50 7.27 -16.29
CA PRO A 119 11.93 6.10 -17.05
C PRO A 119 12.23 4.90 -16.14
N VAL A 120 11.94 3.70 -16.63
CA VAL A 120 12.21 2.44 -15.92
C VAL A 120 13.71 2.29 -15.63
N GLU A 121 14.56 2.83 -16.47
CA GLU A 121 16.00 2.76 -16.32
C GLU A 121 16.52 3.36 -15.01
N THR A 122 15.74 4.23 -14.38
CA THR A 122 16.12 4.80 -13.07
C THR A 122 16.23 3.74 -11.98
N LEU A 123 15.66 2.56 -12.18
CA LEU A 123 15.70 1.46 -11.23
C LEU A 123 16.93 0.56 -11.39
N SER A 124 17.74 0.81 -12.39
CA SER A 124 18.94 0.00 -12.67
C SER A 124 20.09 0.26 -11.69
#